data_57dc98a92911a2a4e3b49fea92432eb0
#
_entry.id   57dc98a92911a2a4e3b49fea92432eb0
#
_cell.length_a   1.000
_cell.length_b   1.000
_cell.length_c   1.000
_cell.angle_alpha   90.00
_cell.angle_beta   90.00
_cell.angle_gamma   90.00
#
_symmetry.space_group_name_H-M   'P 1'
#
loop_
_entity.id
_entity.type
_entity.pdbx_description
1 polymer ?
#
loop_
_entity_poly.entity_id
_entity_poly.type
_entity_poly.pdbx_seq_one_letter_code
_entity_poly.pdbx_strand_id
1 'polypeptide(L)'
;MGGSTEQGMFAEERKSRIIEFINKNEKATVTQLCDKFDVSRATIRNDLNELDEKGLIKRTHGGAISTQSVNYEMNFVDREILFQGEKEAVARQALQYIREGDCIGLDAGTTTYELAKLLTEFSRLTIVTYDLNIAAFLDSNTEHAVFLAGGEIRKHFQIGRAHV
;
A
#
# COMPACT_ATOMS: atom_id res chain seq x y z
N MET A 1 -39.99 -34.44 -10.52
CA MET A 1 -39.63 -33.64 -11.70
C MET A 1 -39.72 -32.19 -11.28
N GLY A 2 -38.61 -31.47 -11.29
CA GLY A 2 -38.51 -30.07 -10.93
C GLY A 2 -37.04 -29.69 -10.90
N GLY A 3 -36.41 -29.61 -12.06
CA GLY A 3 -35.05 -29.10 -12.18
C GLY A 3 -35.04 -27.62 -11.86
N SER A 4 -34.44 -27.24 -10.74
CA SER A 4 -34.11 -25.85 -10.46
C SER A 4 -32.94 -25.48 -11.39
N THR A 5 -33.25 -24.75 -12.43
CA THR A 5 -32.29 -24.07 -13.31
C THR A 5 -31.51 -23.10 -12.45
N GLU A 6 -30.24 -23.43 -12.16
CA GLU A 6 -29.26 -22.48 -11.66
C GLU A 6 -29.05 -21.40 -12.71
N GLN A 7 -29.81 -20.31 -12.61
CA GLN A 7 -29.50 -19.10 -13.35
C GLN A 7 -28.24 -18.48 -12.71
N GLY A 8 -27.11 -18.66 -13.37
CA GLY A 8 -25.87 -17.99 -12.99
C GLY A 8 -26.13 -16.48 -12.87
N MET A 9 -25.73 -15.90 -11.75
CA MET A 9 -25.86 -14.48 -11.47
C MET A 9 -25.26 -13.65 -12.61
N PHE A 10 -26.03 -12.69 -13.16
CA PHE A 10 -25.55 -11.81 -14.21
C PHE A 10 -24.32 -11.00 -13.73
N ALA A 11 -23.38 -10.74 -14.65
CA ALA A 11 -22.12 -10.07 -14.32
C ALA A 11 -22.33 -8.72 -13.60
N GLU A 12 -23.28 -7.91 -14.04
CA GLU A 12 -23.57 -6.61 -13.43
C GLU A 12 -24.19 -6.73 -12.02
N GLU A 13 -25.07 -7.71 -11.81
CA GLU A 13 -25.62 -8.00 -10.50
C GLU A 13 -24.51 -8.47 -9.54
N ARG A 14 -23.62 -9.33 -10.00
CA ARG A 14 -22.49 -9.80 -9.22
C ARG A 14 -21.58 -8.64 -8.83
N LYS A 15 -21.24 -7.74 -9.75
CA LYS A 15 -20.41 -6.56 -9.48
C LYS A 15 -21.05 -5.64 -8.44
N SER A 16 -22.38 -5.40 -8.53
CA SER A 16 -23.11 -4.62 -7.53
C SER A 16 -23.02 -5.25 -6.14
N ARG A 17 -23.21 -6.56 -6.05
CA ARG A 17 -23.11 -7.29 -4.78
C ARG A 17 -21.68 -7.37 -4.24
N ILE A 18 -20.68 -7.38 -5.11
CA ILE A 18 -19.26 -7.28 -4.72
C ILE A 18 -19.00 -5.93 -4.06
N ILE A 19 -19.47 -4.81 -4.65
CA ILE A 19 -19.36 -3.48 -4.05
C ILE A 19 -20.01 -3.43 -2.68
N GLU A 20 -21.26 -3.90 -2.55
CA GLU A 20 -21.96 -3.94 -1.28
C GLU A 20 -21.19 -4.74 -0.22
N PHE A 21 -20.68 -5.91 -0.62
CA PHE A 21 -19.90 -6.76 0.28
C PHE A 21 -18.61 -6.07 0.74
N ILE A 22 -17.88 -5.44 -0.18
CA ILE A 22 -16.65 -4.70 0.13
C ILE A 22 -16.96 -3.49 1.01
N ASN A 23 -18.01 -2.73 0.70
CA ASN A 23 -18.40 -1.56 1.50
C ASN A 23 -18.82 -1.94 2.92
N LYS A 24 -19.51 -3.07 3.08
CA LYS A 24 -19.96 -3.57 4.40
C LYS A 24 -18.79 -4.09 5.25
N ASN A 25 -17.80 -4.71 4.63
CA ASN A 25 -16.69 -5.38 5.32
C ASN A 25 -15.38 -4.59 5.24
N GLU A 26 -15.41 -3.38 4.63
CA GLU A 26 -14.28 -2.49 4.37
C GLU A 26 -13.26 -3.06 3.38
N LYS A 27 -13.08 -4.37 3.35
CA LYS A 27 -12.18 -5.10 2.44
C LYS A 27 -12.69 -6.50 2.14
N ALA A 28 -12.24 -7.06 1.00
CA ALA A 28 -12.47 -8.46 0.66
C ALA A 28 -11.29 -9.04 -0.14
N THR A 29 -10.93 -10.28 0.16
CA THR A 29 -9.94 -11.02 -0.63
C THR A 29 -10.59 -11.68 -1.84
N VAL A 30 -9.80 -11.97 -2.89
CA VAL A 30 -10.26 -12.73 -4.06
C VAL A 30 -10.84 -14.09 -3.63
N THR A 31 -10.23 -14.78 -2.68
CA THR A 31 -10.71 -16.07 -2.18
C THR A 31 -12.09 -15.94 -1.53
N GLN A 32 -12.28 -14.98 -0.62
CA GLN A 32 -13.58 -14.74 0.01
C GLN A 32 -14.68 -14.43 -1.02
N LEU A 33 -14.35 -13.68 -2.06
CA LEU A 33 -15.31 -13.36 -3.11
C LEU A 33 -15.62 -14.57 -4.00
N CYS A 34 -14.61 -15.40 -4.33
CA CYS A 34 -14.84 -16.67 -5.04
C CYS A 34 -15.79 -17.58 -4.27
N ASP A 35 -15.52 -17.77 -2.99
CA ASP A 35 -16.34 -18.65 -2.12
C ASP A 35 -17.77 -18.11 -1.95
N LYS A 36 -17.91 -16.78 -1.86
CA LYS A 36 -19.21 -16.14 -1.66
C LYS A 36 -20.08 -16.14 -2.92
N PHE A 37 -19.49 -15.94 -4.08
CA PHE A 37 -20.22 -15.77 -5.33
C PHE A 37 -20.16 -17.01 -6.26
N ASP A 38 -19.46 -18.06 -5.82
CA ASP A 38 -19.29 -19.32 -6.54
C ASP A 38 -18.79 -19.12 -7.98
N VAL A 39 -17.74 -18.33 -8.15
CA VAL A 39 -17.11 -18.04 -9.44
C VAL A 39 -15.60 -18.17 -9.38
N SER A 40 -14.99 -18.34 -10.55
CA SER A 40 -13.55 -18.52 -10.67
C SER A 40 -12.75 -17.30 -10.20
N ARG A 41 -11.49 -17.51 -9.79
CA ARG A 41 -10.56 -16.44 -9.47
C ARG A 41 -10.34 -15.48 -10.64
N ALA A 42 -10.37 -15.98 -11.88
CA ALA A 42 -10.25 -15.16 -13.07
C ALA A 42 -11.43 -14.21 -13.22
N THR A 43 -12.66 -14.72 -13.00
CA THR A 43 -13.89 -13.92 -13.02
C THR A 43 -13.85 -12.80 -11.98
N ILE A 44 -13.55 -13.14 -10.73
CA ILE A 44 -13.46 -12.12 -9.65
C ILE A 44 -12.37 -11.09 -9.96
N ARG A 45 -11.21 -11.50 -10.46
CA ARG A 45 -10.15 -10.52 -10.81
C ARG A 45 -10.58 -9.55 -11.91
N ASN A 46 -11.29 -10.04 -12.94
CA ASN A 46 -11.83 -9.19 -13.99
C ASN A 46 -12.90 -8.22 -13.44
N ASP A 47 -13.84 -8.73 -12.66
CA ASP A 47 -14.87 -7.87 -12.02
C ASP A 47 -14.22 -6.77 -11.17
N LEU A 48 -13.24 -7.14 -10.34
CA LEU A 48 -12.54 -6.17 -9.49
C LEU A 48 -11.72 -5.16 -10.30
N ASN A 49 -11.13 -5.54 -11.43
CA ASN A 49 -10.42 -4.60 -12.30
C ASN A 49 -11.38 -3.56 -12.88
N GLU A 50 -12.52 -4.00 -13.42
CA GLU A 50 -13.54 -3.09 -13.95
C GLU A 50 -14.10 -2.14 -12.88
N LEU A 51 -14.29 -2.63 -11.67
CA LEU A 51 -14.78 -1.83 -10.55
C LEU A 51 -13.74 -0.80 -10.06
N ASP A 52 -12.47 -1.15 -10.07
CA ASP A 52 -11.35 -0.25 -9.74
C ASP A 52 -11.20 0.85 -10.82
N GLU A 53 -11.25 0.48 -12.10
CA GLU A 53 -11.24 1.43 -13.22
C GLU A 53 -12.38 2.44 -13.16
N LYS A 54 -13.56 2.01 -12.67
CA LYS A 54 -14.72 2.88 -12.42
C LYS A 54 -14.62 3.67 -11.10
N GLY A 55 -13.57 3.46 -10.30
CA GLY A 55 -13.36 4.13 -9.00
C GLY A 55 -14.36 3.71 -7.90
N LEU A 56 -15.08 2.60 -8.07
CA LEU A 56 -16.09 2.12 -7.14
C LEU A 56 -15.52 1.34 -5.96
N ILE A 57 -14.34 0.79 -6.14
CA ILE A 57 -13.51 0.12 -5.13
C ILE A 57 -12.05 0.47 -5.37
N LYS A 58 -11.15 0.05 -4.48
CA LYS A 58 -9.70 0.12 -4.71
C LYS A 58 -9.08 -1.26 -4.68
N ARG A 59 -8.37 -1.63 -5.75
CA ARG A 59 -7.64 -2.90 -5.85
C ARG A 59 -6.47 -2.96 -4.87
N THR A 60 -6.25 -4.16 -4.31
CA THR A 60 -5.07 -4.53 -3.54
C THR A 60 -4.45 -5.81 -4.13
N HIS A 61 -3.27 -6.21 -3.66
CA HIS A 61 -2.55 -7.41 -4.15
C HIS A 61 -3.36 -8.70 -4.06
N GLY A 62 -4.25 -8.82 -3.08
CA GLY A 62 -5.03 -10.05 -2.83
C GLY A 62 -6.54 -9.88 -2.90
N GLY A 63 -7.05 -8.69 -3.26
CA GLY A 63 -8.48 -8.41 -3.23
C GLY A 63 -8.83 -6.98 -3.57
N ALA A 64 -9.74 -6.38 -2.79
CA ALA A 64 -10.13 -4.98 -2.91
C ALA A 64 -10.63 -4.40 -1.59
N ILE A 65 -10.65 -3.07 -1.51
CA ILE A 65 -11.11 -2.28 -0.38
C ILE A 65 -12.18 -1.29 -0.81
N SER A 66 -13.01 -0.88 0.15
CA SER A 66 -14.02 0.15 -0.06
C SER A 66 -13.39 1.53 -0.26
N THR A 67 -13.86 2.27 -1.25
CA THR A 67 -13.53 3.68 -1.41
C THR A 67 -14.27 4.57 -0.40
N GLN A 68 -15.29 4.03 0.28
CA GLN A 68 -16.08 4.75 1.30
C GLN A 68 -15.47 4.62 2.71
N SER A 69 -14.50 3.73 2.90
CA SER A 69 -13.83 3.57 4.18
C SER A 69 -12.84 4.70 4.42
N VAL A 70 -13.26 5.71 5.16
CA VAL A 70 -12.48 6.89 5.54
C VAL A 70 -11.22 6.53 6.37
N ASN A 71 -11.11 5.26 6.83
CA ASN A 71 -10.06 4.78 7.73
C ASN A 71 -9.18 3.65 7.19
N TYR A 72 -9.33 3.29 5.89
CA TYR A 72 -8.44 2.28 5.34
C TYR A 72 -7.11 2.91 4.90
N GLU A 73 -6.16 2.90 5.80
CA GLU A 73 -4.76 3.14 5.42
C GLU A 73 -4.19 1.83 4.86
N MET A 74 -3.79 1.86 3.59
CA MET A 74 -3.11 0.73 2.95
C MET A 74 -1.84 0.40 3.73
N ASN A 75 -1.53 -0.90 3.88
CA ASN A 75 -0.28 -1.31 4.50
C ASN A 75 0.94 -0.86 3.66
N PHE A 76 2.12 -0.91 4.25
CA PHE A 76 3.36 -0.45 3.60
C PHE A 76 3.62 -1.18 2.26
N VAL A 77 3.42 -2.50 2.21
CA VAL A 77 3.70 -3.33 1.03
C VAL A 77 2.78 -2.96 -0.15
N ASP A 78 1.48 -2.79 0.11
CA ASP A 78 0.53 -2.39 -0.94
C ASP A 78 0.85 -0.98 -1.47
N ARG A 79 1.25 -0.07 -0.57
CA ARG A 79 1.67 1.29 -0.96
C ARG A 79 3.00 1.29 -1.71
N GLU A 80 3.94 0.42 -1.40
CA GLU A 80 5.25 0.36 -2.05
C GLU A 80 5.13 0.08 -3.55
N ILE A 81 4.21 -0.80 -3.94
CA ILE A 81 4.03 -1.22 -5.34
C ILE A 81 3.26 -0.18 -6.17
N LEU A 82 2.33 0.56 -5.54
CA LEU A 82 1.52 1.55 -6.25
C LEU A 82 2.35 2.78 -6.63
N PHE A 83 2.23 3.21 -7.89
CA PHE A 83 2.86 4.43 -8.39
C PHE A 83 4.38 4.45 -8.20
N GLN A 84 5.05 3.31 -8.40
CA GLN A 84 6.48 3.19 -8.15
C GLN A 84 7.29 4.16 -9.03
N GLY A 85 6.94 4.28 -10.32
CA GLY A 85 7.66 5.19 -11.23
C GLY A 85 7.55 6.66 -10.82
N GLU A 86 6.39 7.09 -10.34
CA GLU A 86 6.17 8.44 -9.84
C GLU A 86 6.96 8.70 -8.54
N LYS A 87 7.02 7.72 -7.63
CA LYS A 87 7.82 7.83 -6.41
C LYS A 87 9.31 7.92 -6.71
N GLU A 88 9.80 7.09 -7.61
CA GLU A 88 11.19 7.16 -8.07
C GLU A 88 11.52 8.52 -8.70
N ALA A 89 10.61 9.07 -9.52
CA ALA A 89 10.79 10.39 -10.10
C ALA A 89 10.86 11.50 -9.05
N VAL A 90 9.97 11.45 -8.04
CA VAL A 90 9.98 12.39 -6.91
C VAL A 90 11.26 12.24 -6.09
N ALA A 91 11.70 11.01 -5.80
CA ALA A 91 12.92 10.72 -5.06
C ALA A 91 14.16 11.26 -5.79
N ARG A 92 14.27 11.03 -7.10
CA ARG A 92 15.37 11.56 -7.93
C ARG A 92 15.39 13.10 -7.96
N GLN A 93 14.21 13.72 -7.99
CA GLN A 93 14.12 15.18 -7.94
C GLN A 93 14.56 15.71 -6.57
N ALA A 94 14.17 15.06 -5.48
CA ALA A 94 14.57 15.43 -4.12
C ALA A 94 16.06 15.27 -3.90
N LEU A 95 16.71 14.27 -4.51
CA LEU A 95 18.14 14.00 -4.41
C LEU A 95 19.00 15.21 -4.84
N GLN A 96 18.52 16.03 -5.78
CA GLN A 96 19.24 17.21 -6.28
C GLN A 96 19.45 18.31 -5.22
N TYR A 97 18.69 18.26 -4.12
CA TYR A 97 18.79 19.22 -3.02
C TYR A 97 19.67 18.72 -1.87
N ILE A 98 20.19 17.49 -1.96
CA ILE A 98 20.99 16.87 -0.90
C ILE A 98 22.48 16.96 -1.24
N ARG A 99 23.30 17.24 -0.24
CA ARG A 99 24.75 17.35 -0.33
C ARG A 99 25.44 16.51 0.71
N GLU A 100 26.67 16.12 0.43
CA GLU A 100 27.52 15.42 1.40
C GLU A 100 27.60 16.20 2.72
N GLY A 101 27.40 15.47 3.83
CA GLY A 101 27.45 16.02 5.18
C GLY A 101 26.12 16.62 5.68
N ASP A 102 25.09 16.64 4.86
CA ASP A 102 23.79 17.18 5.28
C ASP A 102 23.15 16.37 6.42
N CYS A 103 22.34 17.07 7.21
CA CYS A 103 21.44 16.47 8.19
C CYS A 103 20.01 16.53 7.65
N ILE A 104 19.38 15.35 7.48
CA ILE A 104 18.11 15.22 6.77
C ILE A 104 17.09 14.54 7.69
N GLY A 105 15.89 15.12 7.79
CA GLY A 105 14.72 14.48 8.37
C GLY A 105 13.93 13.72 7.29
N LEU A 106 13.74 12.42 7.47
CA LEU A 106 12.92 11.58 6.58
C LEU A 106 11.64 11.17 7.29
N ASP A 107 10.52 11.62 6.77
CA ASP A 107 9.19 11.20 7.21
C ASP A 107 8.88 9.75 6.78
N ALA A 108 7.91 9.14 7.43
CA ALA A 108 7.49 7.78 7.08
C ALA A 108 6.72 7.75 5.75
N GLY A 109 7.03 6.77 4.93
CA GLY A 109 6.28 6.52 3.71
C GLY A 109 7.08 5.89 2.59
N THR A 110 6.36 5.29 1.65
CA THR A 110 6.98 4.56 0.53
C THR A 110 7.68 5.48 -0.47
N THR A 111 7.23 6.72 -0.64
CA THR A 111 7.94 7.73 -1.46
C THR A 111 9.28 8.14 -0.82
N THR A 112 9.27 8.35 0.51
CA THR A 112 10.46 8.67 1.29
C THR A 112 11.42 7.47 1.35
N TYR A 113 10.88 6.25 1.35
CA TYR A 113 11.65 5.02 1.27
C TYR A 113 12.38 4.90 -0.08
N GLU A 114 11.75 5.29 -1.20
CA GLU A 114 12.45 5.37 -2.50
C GLU A 114 13.60 6.39 -2.47
N LEU A 115 13.43 7.54 -1.79
CA LEU A 115 14.54 8.46 -1.59
C LEU A 115 15.66 7.83 -0.76
N ALA A 116 15.34 7.12 0.33
CA ALA A 116 16.30 6.44 1.17
C ALA A 116 17.17 5.45 0.38
N LYS A 117 16.59 4.74 -0.60
CA LYS A 117 17.35 3.85 -1.51
C LYS A 117 18.41 4.61 -2.32
N LEU A 118 18.13 5.83 -2.74
CA LEU A 118 19.05 6.65 -3.52
C LEU A 118 20.15 7.31 -2.65
N LEU A 119 19.93 7.43 -1.34
CA LEU A 119 20.95 8.00 -0.43
C LEU A 119 22.20 7.12 -0.33
N THR A 120 22.18 5.88 -0.79
CA THR A 120 23.38 5.04 -0.93
C THR A 120 24.44 5.64 -1.87
N GLU A 121 24.09 6.65 -2.67
CA GLU A 121 25.01 7.38 -3.54
C GLU A 121 25.91 8.36 -2.76
N PHE A 122 25.57 8.68 -1.50
CA PHE A 122 26.34 9.56 -0.63
C PHE A 122 27.22 8.76 0.33
N SER A 123 28.35 9.37 0.73
CA SER A 123 29.30 8.73 1.65
C SER A 123 28.99 9.01 3.11
N ARG A 124 28.53 10.22 3.42
CA ARG A 124 28.30 10.65 4.81
C ARG A 124 27.13 11.62 4.91
N LEU A 125 26.03 11.13 5.46
CA LEU A 125 24.87 11.93 5.83
C LEU A 125 24.51 11.66 7.30
N THR A 126 23.78 12.60 7.91
CA THR A 126 23.09 12.39 9.18
C THR A 126 21.61 12.32 8.90
N ILE A 127 20.96 11.20 9.24
CA ILE A 127 19.54 10.97 8.91
C ILE A 127 18.74 10.75 10.19
N VAL A 128 17.66 11.49 10.31
CA VAL A 128 16.69 11.34 11.40
C VAL A 128 15.38 10.85 10.82
N THR A 129 14.89 9.70 11.29
CA THR A 129 13.60 9.15 10.86
C THR A 129 12.89 8.45 12.00
N TYR A 130 11.58 8.30 11.91
CA TYR A 130 10.80 7.41 12.78
C TYR A 130 10.21 6.21 12.02
N ASP A 131 10.60 6.04 10.75
CA ASP A 131 10.23 4.87 9.95
C ASP A 131 11.25 3.75 10.14
N LEU A 132 10.77 2.61 10.64
CA LEU A 132 11.62 1.44 10.90
C LEU A 132 12.22 0.83 9.63
N ASN A 133 11.49 0.86 8.50
CA ASN A 133 11.99 0.32 7.24
C ASN A 133 13.11 1.19 6.68
N ILE A 134 12.93 2.51 6.72
CA ILE A 134 13.95 3.48 6.29
C ILE A 134 15.20 3.33 7.15
N ALA A 135 15.04 3.30 8.48
CA ALA A 135 16.16 3.15 9.39
C ALA A 135 16.91 1.85 9.17
N ALA A 136 16.21 0.71 9.10
CA ALA A 136 16.80 -0.61 8.88
C ALA A 136 17.51 -0.71 7.51
N PHE A 137 16.92 -0.13 6.46
CA PHE A 137 17.52 -0.11 5.14
C PHE A 137 18.84 0.68 5.14
N LEU A 138 18.82 1.89 5.69
CA LEU A 138 20.01 2.77 5.70
C LEU A 138 21.12 2.19 6.59
N ASP A 139 20.80 1.65 7.75
CA ASP A 139 21.75 0.98 8.65
C ASP A 139 22.46 -0.20 7.96
N SER A 140 21.72 -0.98 7.18
CA SER A 140 22.27 -2.17 6.51
C SER A 140 23.05 -1.87 5.22
N ASN A 141 22.81 -0.72 4.58
CA ASN A 141 23.32 -0.44 3.23
C ASN A 141 24.20 0.81 3.13
N THR A 142 24.41 1.55 4.23
CA THR A 142 25.19 2.80 4.22
C THR A 142 26.02 2.95 5.49
N GLU A 143 26.99 3.86 5.46
CA GLU A 143 27.80 4.29 6.62
C GLU A 143 27.25 5.62 7.21
N HIS A 144 25.99 5.95 6.94
CA HIS A 144 25.35 7.17 7.43
C HIS A 144 25.09 7.10 8.94
N ALA A 145 25.11 8.25 9.60
CA ALA A 145 24.64 8.34 10.99
C ALA A 145 23.10 8.35 10.99
N VAL A 146 22.47 7.22 11.36
CA VAL A 146 21.02 7.08 11.38
C VAL A 146 20.48 7.20 12.79
N PHE A 147 19.63 8.19 13.03
CA PHE A 147 18.92 8.41 14.29
C PHE A 147 17.46 8.01 14.14
N LEU A 148 17.07 6.96 14.85
CA LEU A 148 15.68 6.53 14.92
C LEU A 148 14.96 7.29 16.04
N ALA A 149 14.03 8.17 15.66
CA ALA A 149 13.16 8.84 16.62
C ALA A 149 12.22 7.83 17.27
N GLY A 150 12.28 7.69 18.60
CA GLY A 150 11.57 6.68 19.35
C GLY A 150 10.07 6.98 19.52
N GLY A 151 9.33 5.95 19.95
CA GLY A 151 7.90 6.04 20.24
C GLY A 151 7.22 4.68 20.25
N GLU A 152 5.89 4.67 20.42
CA GLU A 152 5.09 3.46 20.29
C GLU A 152 4.98 3.05 18.80
N ILE A 153 5.21 1.77 18.51
CA ILE A 153 5.05 1.25 17.15
C ILE A 153 3.56 1.15 16.80
N ARG A 154 3.14 1.89 15.79
CA ARG A 154 1.81 1.74 15.22
C ARG A 154 1.75 0.45 14.40
N LYS A 155 0.94 -0.52 14.85
CA LYS A 155 0.76 -1.82 14.19
C LYS A 155 0.39 -1.63 12.72
N HIS A 156 0.98 -2.44 11.84
CA HIS A 156 0.81 -2.46 10.37
C HIS A 156 1.46 -1.29 9.60
N PHE A 157 2.01 -0.28 10.25
CA PHE A 157 2.61 0.89 9.58
C PHE A 157 4.12 0.99 9.76
N GLN A 158 4.68 0.27 10.73
CA GLN A 158 6.11 0.22 11.06
C GLN A 158 6.73 1.61 11.31
N ILE A 159 5.94 2.53 11.83
CA ILE A 159 6.35 3.89 12.21
C ILE A 159 6.30 4.07 13.71
N GLY A 160 7.26 4.82 14.26
CA GLY A 160 7.23 5.28 15.65
C GLY A 160 6.15 6.34 15.83
N ARG A 161 5.39 6.26 16.93
CA ARG A 161 4.47 7.30 17.34
C ARG A 161 5.09 8.07 18.49
N ALA A 162 5.35 9.37 18.31
CA ALA A 162 5.82 10.19 19.39
C ALA A 162 4.77 10.24 20.51
N HIS A 163 5.18 9.93 21.76
CA HIS A 163 4.39 10.29 22.93
C HIS A 163 4.66 11.75 23.24
N VAL A 164 3.62 12.56 23.15
CA VAL A 164 3.60 13.91 23.70
C VAL A 164 3.03 13.83 25.10
#